data_91ce6eadd4a18f1b60f5075a067521a6
#
_entry.id   91ce6eadd4a18f1b60f5075a067521a6
#
_cell.length_a   1.000
_cell.length_b   1.000
_cell.length_c   1.000
_cell.angle_alpha   90.00
_cell.angle_beta   90.00
_cell.angle_gamma   90.00
#
_symmetry.space_group_name_H-M   'P 1'
#
loop_
_entity.id
_entity.type
_entity.pdbx_description
1 polymer ?
#
loop_
_entity_poly.entity_id
_entity_poly.type
_entity_poly.pdbx_seq_one_letter_code
_entity_poly.pdbx_strand_id
1 'polypeptide(L)'
;MNEFDEKLLIFNENYINLTKKEFVKNMQEKMLKKIVEDVILQKCETNHIEIKKAEGGCPKIFDTLSSFSNQKDGGVILFGIDEKNDFQICGVYDAADIIKKISEQCLQMEPPVKALCTTTAIDGKIVVCAEIPEMDDFQKPCFYKGSGRLRGSFVRVGDSDRQMTEYEVYTYEAFKKKIEDELRPVARATEKELVTDAFQKFAIELKNKKPIVASLPVARQLNLLGFIAGHHPTVAGLLMFGIYPQGFLPGLCITAVVVPGTEVSSTGDIGERFIDNKKIEGTIRQMREDAVAFVVRNMRYRTIVNEQTGEREDRPEYPIIAIREIILNALVHRDYSIHTDNTPITIKMFTDRIEVENPGGLYGRNRIETLGEFGADTRNPYLANALEIIGQAENRYSGIPTIRRSMEDARLQPPKFESVHGVFRVTLFNAVVKDVSALLPLQQEILNYCNQPRSRKELGEKFRDKLTIAYLMTQFIYPMVEKGLLKMSIPGKPKSKNQRFTRV
;
A
#
# COMPACT_ATOMS: atom_id res chain seq x y z
N MET A 1 -57.32 21.64 -4.73
CA MET A 1 -56.84 20.31 -4.27
C MET A 1 -57.64 19.98 -3.02
N ASN A 2 -58.43 18.93 -3.07
CA ASN A 2 -59.35 18.60 -1.97
C ASN A 2 -58.58 17.87 -0.86
N GLU A 3 -59.01 18.02 0.37
CA GLU A 3 -58.45 17.35 1.58
C GLU A 3 -58.29 15.81 1.42
N PHE A 4 -59.01 15.23 0.46
CA PHE A 4 -58.93 13.82 0.06
C PHE A 4 -57.67 13.55 -0.78
N ASP A 5 -57.24 14.47 -1.64
CA ASP A 5 -56.06 14.33 -2.49
C ASP A 5 -54.78 14.49 -1.66
N GLU A 6 -54.78 15.37 -0.65
CA GLU A 6 -53.64 15.51 0.29
C GLU A 6 -53.45 14.23 1.15
N LYS A 7 -54.56 13.66 1.65
CA LYS A 7 -54.51 12.40 2.43
C LYS A 7 -54.04 11.21 1.57
N LEU A 8 -54.39 11.18 0.29
CA LEU A 8 -53.95 10.14 -0.66
C LEU A 8 -52.47 10.29 -1.02
N LEU A 9 -51.97 11.52 -1.16
CA LEU A 9 -50.54 11.80 -1.39
C LEU A 9 -49.69 11.39 -0.18
N ILE A 10 -50.11 11.75 1.03
CA ILE A 10 -49.42 11.38 2.28
C ILE A 10 -49.43 9.86 2.50
N PHE A 11 -50.55 9.19 2.15
CA PHE A 11 -50.65 7.73 2.25
C PHE A 11 -49.71 7.04 1.24
N ASN A 12 -49.63 7.53 0.00
CA ASN A 12 -48.75 7.01 -1.03
C ASN A 12 -47.26 7.25 -0.70
N GLU A 13 -46.89 8.42 -0.19
CA GLU A 13 -45.49 8.69 0.22
C GLU A 13 -45.07 7.83 1.42
N ASN A 14 -45.96 7.64 2.40
CA ASN A 14 -45.70 6.76 3.53
C ASN A 14 -45.62 5.28 3.11
N TYR A 15 -46.44 4.84 2.18
CA TYR A 15 -46.42 3.46 1.65
C TYR A 15 -45.12 3.20 0.81
N ILE A 16 -44.70 4.16 -0.03
CA ILE A 16 -43.48 4.09 -0.80
C ILE A 16 -42.26 4.10 0.13
N ASN A 17 -42.28 4.87 1.21
CA ASN A 17 -41.18 4.90 2.19
C ASN A 17 -41.12 3.62 3.04
N LEU A 18 -42.28 3.03 3.40
CA LEU A 18 -42.34 1.74 4.07
C LEU A 18 -41.82 0.60 3.17
N THR A 19 -42.23 0.56 1.91
CA THR A 19 -41.72 -0.45 0.96
C THR A 19 -40.23 -0.31 0.65
N LYS A 20 -39.70 0.92 0.57
CA LYS A 20 -38.24 1.15 0.46
C LYS A 20 -37.50 0.67 1.72
N LYS A 21 -38.01 0.94 2.91
CA LYS A 21 -37.41 0.47 4.16
C LYS A 21 -37.41 -1.06 4.27
N GLU A 22 -38.53 -1.71 3.91
CA GLU A 22 -38.62 -3.17 3.89
C GLU A 22 -37.70 -3.79 2.83
N PHE A 23 -37.61 -3.19 1.65
CA PHE A 23 -36.71 -3.65 0.60
C PHE A 23 -35.22 -3.57 1.05
N VAL A 24 -34.79 -2.44 1.64
CA VAL A 24 -33.43 -2.26 2.17
C VAL A 24 -33.17 -3.27 3.29
N LYS A 25 -34.13 -3.45 4.23
CA LYS A 25 -34.00 -4.42 5.32
C LYS A 25 -33.85 -5.85 4.79
N ASN A 26 -34.71 -6.26 3.84
CA ASN A 26 -34.64 -7.59 3.23
C ASN A 26 -33.32 -7.83 2.48
N MET A 27 -32.76 -6.79 1.84
CA MET A 27 -31.49 -6.88 1.15
C MET A 27 -30.32 -7.03 2.14
N GLN A 28 -30.34 -6.29 3.26
CA GLN A 28 -29.35 -6.41 4.33
C GLN A 28 -29.40 -7.80 5.00
N GLU A 29 -30.60 -8.32 5.33
CA GLU A 29 -30.74 -9.66 5.89
C GLU A 29 -30.23 -10.76 4.94
N LYS A 30 -30.50 -10.64 3.63
CA LYS A 30 -30.03 -11.59 2.62
C LYS A 30 -28.50 -11.56 2.49
N MET A 31 -27.92 -10.37 2.55
CA MET A 31 -26.48 -10.18 2.51
C MET A 31 -25.80 -10.76 3.75
N LEU A 32 -26.38 -10.54 4.94
CA LEU A 32 -25.90 -11.11 6.18
C LEU A 32 -25.91 -12.65 6.16
N LYS A 33 -27.01 -13.28 5.68
CA LYS A 33 -27.08 -14.75 5.55
C LYS A 33 -25.94 -15.27 4.68
N LYS A 34 -25.65 -14.61 3.55
CA LYS A 34 -24.57 -15.00 2.67
C LYS A 34 -23.19 -14.88 3.36
N ILE A 35 -22.93 -13.81 4.10
CA ILE A 35 -21.68 -13.64 4.85
C ILE A 35 -21.53 -14.78 5.88
N VAL A 36 -22.57 -15.13 6.61
CA VAL A 36 -22.53 -16.21 7.58
C VAL A 36 -22.31 -17.57 6.90
N GLU A 37 -22.96 -17.84 5.76
CA GLU A 37 -22.74 -19.05 4.97
C GLU A 37 -21.29 -19.17 4.48
N ASP A 38 -20.71 -18.05 3.98
CA ASP A 38 -19.32 -17.99 3.53
C ASP A 38 -18.33 -18.26 4.68
N VAL A 39 -18.57 -17.70 5.88
CA VAL A 39 -17.77 -17.94 7.08
C VAL A 39 -17.82 -19.41 7.51
N ILE A 40 -19.02 -20.00 7.57
CA ILE A 40 -19.19 -21.41 7.93
C ILE A 40 -18.50 -22.35 6.93
N LEU A 41 -18.55 -21.98 5.62
CA LEU A 41 -17.91 -22.75 4.57
C LEU A 41 -16.38 -22.67 4.63
N GLN A 42 -15.84 -21.48 4.92
CA GLN A 42 -14.38 -21.25 4.95
C GLN A 42 -13.75 -21.66 6.28
N LYS A 43 -14.54 -21.67 7.37
CA LYS A 43 -14.10 -21.97 8.73
C LYS A 43 -12.90 -21.13 9.17
N CYS A 44 -12.94 -19.85 8.89
CA CYS A 44 -11.90 -18.90 9.30
C CYS A 44 -12.45 -17.48 9.41
N GLU A 45 -11.87 -16.73 10.32
CA GLU A 45 -11.94 -15.28 10.32
C GLU A 45 -11.10 -14.70 9.17
N THR A 46 -11.35 -13.47 8.80
CA THR A 46 -10.59 -12.76 7.76
C THR A 46 -10.16 -11.39 8.27
N ASN A 47 -9.39 -10.67 7.47
CA ASN A 47 -9.03 -9.28 7.80
C ASN A 47 -10.24 -8.37 8.05
N HIS A 48 -11.41 -8.72 7.53
CA HIS A 48 -12.62 -7.89 7.60
C HIS A 48 -13.77 -8.54 8.37
N ILE A 49 -13.57 -9.75 8.91
CA ILE A 49 -14.63 -10.48 9.63
C ILE A 49 -14.09 -10.98 10.95
N GLU A 50 -14.76 -10.62 12.01
CA GLU A 50 -14.53 -11.09 13.38
C GLU A 50 -15.76 -11.84 13.89
N ILE A 51 -15.57 -12.89 14.68
CA ILE A 51 -16.62 -13.76 15.17
C ILE A 51 -16.65 -13.75 16.69
N LYS A 52 -17.85 -13.64 17.25
CA LYS A 52 -18.08 -13.66 18.70
C LYS A 52 -19.24 -14.58 19.06
N LYS A 53 -19.02 -15.46 20.01
CA LYS A 53 -20.04 -16.41 20.47
C LYS A 53 -21.30 -15.70 21.01
N ALA A 54 -21.15 -14.77 21.96
CA ALA A 54 -22.23 -13.94 22.54
C ALA A 54 -23.47 -14.68 23.04
N GLU A 55 -23.37 -15.97 23.40
CA GLU A 55 -24.45 -16.79 23.93
C GLU A 55 -24.80 -16.43 25.39
N GLY A 56 -23.83 -16.03 26.20
CA GLY A 56 -23.99 -15.70 27.61
C GLY A 56 -23.83 -14.21 27.95
N GLY A 57 -23.63 -13.34 26.96
CA GLY A 57 -23.46 -11.89 27.14
C GLY A 57 -22.69 -11.23 25.99
N CYS A 58 -22.71 -9.90 25.94
CA CYS A 58 -21.94 -9.15 24.97
C CYS A 58 -20.46 -9.10 25.37
N PRO A 59 -19.53 -9.60 24.55
CA PRO A 59 -18.10 -9.48 24.82
C PRO A 59 -17.61 -8.03 24.70
N LYS A 60 -16.43 -7.74 25.26
CA LYS A 60 -15.71 -6.49 24.98
C LYS A 60 -15.12 -6.60 23.57
N ILE A 61 -15.35 -5.56 22.75
CA ILE A 61 -14.93 -5.51 21.35
C ILE A 61 -14.11 -4.24 21.04
N PHE A 62 -13.55 -3.57 22.04
CA PHE A 62 -12.83 -2.30 21.87
C PHE A 62 -11.65 -2.42 20.91
N ASP A 63 -10.90 -3.52 20.99
CA ASP A 63 -9.73 -3.75 20.15
C ASP A 63 -10.15 -3.94 18.70
N THR A 64 -11.21 -4.71 18.46
CA THR A 64 -11.79 -4.91 17.11
C THR A 64 -12.47 -3.65 16.58
N LEU A 65 -13.16 -2.87 17.42
CA LEU A 65 -13.70 -1.57 17.02
C LEU A 65 -12.59 -0.62 16.58
N SER A 66 -11.47 -0.60 17.30
CA SER A 66 -10.31 0.20 16.94
C SER A 66 -9.68 -0.29 15.64
N SER A 67 -9.37 -1.57 15.52
CA SER A 67 -8.67 -2.14 14.36
C SER A 67 -9.48 -1.98 13.07
N PHE A 68 -10.79 -2.27 13.09
CA PHE A 68 -11.67 -2.12 11.94
C PHE A 68 -11.88 -0.66 11.55
N SER A 69 -12.02 0.25 12.53
CA SER A 69 -12.13 1.68 12.22
C SER A 69 -10.83 2.26 11.63
N ASN A 70 -9.68 1.69 11.94
CA ASN A 70 -8.38 2.16 11.47
C ASN A 70 -7.95 1.52 10.14
N GLN A 71 -8.54 0.39 9.73
CA GLN A 71 -8.22 -0.25 8.46
C GLN A 71 -9.10 0.26 7.31
N LYS A 72 -8.65 0.00 6.08
CA LYS A 72 -9.41 0.28 4.86
C LYS A 72 -10.69 -0.56 4.81
N ASP A 73 -11.75 0.04 4.32
CA ASP A 73 -13.08 -0.57 4.12
C ASP A 73 -13.75 -1.09 5.41
N GLY A 74 -13.16 -0.84 6.60
CA GLY A 74 -13.74 -1.25 7.87
C GLY A 74 -13.81 -2.76 8.07
N GLY A 75 -14.85 -3.23 8.76
CA GLY A 75 -15.06 -4.67 8.98
C GLY A 75 -16.42 -5.01 9.55
N VAL A 76 -16.65 -6.30 9.76
CA VAL A 76 -17.91 -6.87 10.25
C VAL A 76 -17.64 -7.74 11.47
N ILE A 77 -18.41 -7.53 12.54
CA ILE A 77 -18.39 -8.40 13.73
C ILE A 77 -19.68 -9.21 13.74
N LEU A 78 -19.58 -10.54 13.70
CA LEU A 78 -20.69 -11.48 13.76
C LEU A 78 -20.83 -12.03 15.18
N PHE A 79 -22.02 -11.89 15.77
CA PHE A 79 -22.34 -12.39 17.10
C PHE A 79 -23.32 -13.54 16.99
N GLY A 80 -23.09 -14.62 17.74
CA GLY A 80 -23.93 -15.82 17.76
C GLY A 80 -23.34 -16.99 16.97
N ILE A 81 -22.03 -17.00 16.73
CA ILE A 81 -21.28 -18.08 16.09
C ILE A 81 -20.14 -18.50 17.04
N ASP A 82 -19.98 -19.81 17.25
CA ASP A 82 -18.93 -20.37 18.12
C ASP A 82 -17.77 -20.90 17.28
N GLU A 83 -16.72 -20.08 17.15
CA GLU A 83 -15.48 -20.43 16.44
C GLU A 83 -14.83 -21.71 17.01
N LYS A 84 -14.82 -21.85 18.35
CA LYS A 84 -14.19 -22.99 19.02
C LYS A 84 -14.92 -24.31 18.80
N ASN A 85 -16.20 -24.24 18.40
CA ASN A 85 -17.02 -25.38 18.09
C ASN A 85 -17.33 -25.42 16.57
N ASP A 86 -16.27 -25.45 15.77
CA ASP A 86 -16.33 -25.62 14.31
C ASP A 86 -17.25 -24.60 13.60
N PHE A 87 -17.24 -23.35 14.05
CA PHE A 87 -18.06 -22.24 13.53
C PHE A 87 -19.58 -22.50 13.58
N GLN A 88 -20.01 -23.25 14.59
CA GLN A 88 -21.42 -23.59 14.76
C GLN A 88 -22.22 -22.35 15.16
N ILE A 89 -23.40 -22.17 14.53
CA ILE A 89 -24.34 -21.11 14.93
C ILE A 89 -24.92 -21.49 16.30
N CYS A 90 -24.59 -20.72 17.33
CA CYS A 90 -25.17 -20.86 18.68
C CYS A 90 -26.32 -19.91 18.92
N GLY A 91 -26.35 -18.76 18.20
CA GLY A 91 -27.28 -17.65 18.42
C GLY A 91 -26.83 -16.75 19.57
N VAL A 92 -27.41 -15.54 19.63
CA VAL A 92 -27.17 -14.60 20.73
C VAL A 92 -28.23 -14.78 21.81
N TYR A 93 -27.88 -14.48 23.08
CA TYR A 93 -28.82 -14.58 24.21
C TYR A 93 -29.98 -13.57 24.12
N ASP A 94 -29.72 -12.33 23.69
CA ASP A 94 -30.68 -11.26 23.46
C ASP A 94 -30.14 -10.27 22.44
N ALA A 95 -30.76 -10.20 21.27
CA ALA A 95 -30.31 -9.34 20.18
C ALA A 95 -30.41 -7.84 20.50
N ALA A 96 -31.44 -7.43 21.24
CA ALA A 96 -31.66 -6.04 21.59
C ALA A 96 -30.60 -5.56 22.61
N ASP A 97 -30.28 -6.40 23.60
CA ASP A 97 -29.24 -6.09 24.58
C ASP A 97 -27.82 -6.07 23.93
N ILE A 98 -27.55 -7.01 23.01
CA ILE A 98 -26.30 -7.02 22.23
C ILE A 98 -26.15 -5.71 21.46
N ILE A 99 -27.14 -5.28 20.68
CA ILE A 99 -27.11 -4.03 19.91
C ILE A 99 -26.90 -2.81 20.82
N LYS A 100 -27.61 -2.77 21.96
CA LYS A 100 -27.42 -1.70 22.96
C LYS A 100 -25.99 -1.65 23.46
N LYS A 101 -25.41 -2.79 23.88
CA LYS A 101 -24.05 -2.87 24.39
C LYS A 101 -22.99 -2.57 23.36
N ILE A 102 -23.20 -2.95 22.09
CA ILE A 102 -22.34 -2.54 20.96
C ILE A 102 -22.34 -1.00 20.85
N SER A 103 -23.52 -0.39 20.86
CA SER A 103 -23.67 1.07 20.79
C SER A 103 -22.98 1.78 21.96
N GLU A 104 -23.13 1.25 23.18
CA GLU A 104 -22.44 1.77 24.38
C GLU A 104 -20.91 1.67 24.27
N GLN A 105 -20.37 0.58 23.72
CA GLN A 105 -18.94 0.42 23.48
C GLN A 105 -18.45 1.37 22.37
N CYS A 106 -19.21 1.53 21.28
CA CYS A 106 -18.90 2.48 20.22
C CYS A 106 -18.80 3.92 20.70
N LEU A 107 -19.62 4.34 21.67
CA LEU A 107 -19.56 5.68 22.29
C LEU A 107 -18.32 5.87 23.17
N GLN A 108 -17.72 4.79 23.66
CA GLN A 108 -16.48 4.83 24.45
C GLN A 108 -15.22 4.91 23.59
N MET A 109 -15.36 4.80 22.26
CA MET A 109 -14.27 5.02 21.32
C MET A 109 -14.01 6.51 21.11
N GLU A 110 -12.82 6.87 20.66
CA GLU A 110 -12.45 8.23 20.25
C GLU A 110 -11.74 8.20 18.88
N PRO A 111 -12.32 8.82 17.83
CA PRO A 111 -13.70 9.33 17.78
C PRO A 111 -14.75 8.22 17.99
N PRO A 112 -15.99 8.56 18.39
CA PRO A 112 -17.06 7.58 18.52
C PRO A 112 -17.34 6.85 17.22
N VAL A 113 -17.45 5.53 17.26
CA VAL A 113 -17.73 4.69 16.10
C VAL A 113 -19.25 4.66 15.83
N LYS A 114 -19.63 4.63 14.56
CA LYS A 114 -21.04 4.54 14.14
C LYS A 114 -21.28 3.17 13.50
N ALA A 115 -21.40 2.14 14.32
CA ALA A 115 -21.68 0.80 13.85
C ALA A 115 -23.13 0.70 13.32
N LEU A 116 -23.31 -0.01 12.19
CA LEU A 116 -24.62 -0.38 11.67
C LEU A 116 -24.91 -1.83 12.07
N CYS A 117 -25.96 -2.02 12.88
CA CYS A 117 -26.35 -3.35 13.35
C CYS A 117 -27.52 -3.93 12.56
N THR A 118 -27.37 -5.16 12.09
CA THR A 118 -28.40 -5.95 11.38
C THR A 118 -28.57 -7.29 12.10
N THR A 119 -29.81 -7.80 12.12
CA THR A 119 -30.13 -9.11 12.70
C THR A 119 -30.73 -10.03 11.67
N THR A 120 -30.47 -11.33 11.76
CA THR A 120 -31.15 -12.35 10.97
C THR A 120 -31.32 -13.63 11.77
N ALA A 121 -32.34 -14.41 11.41
CA ALA A 121 -32.51 -15.76 11.96
C ALA A 121 -31.98 -16.80 10.98
N ILE A 122 -31.13 -17.71 11.48
CA ILE A 122 -30.55 -18.81 10.73
C ILE A 122 -30.78 -20.07 11.57
N ASP A 123 -31.46 -21.08 11.04
CA ASP A 123 -31.84 -22.30 11.72
C ASP A 123 -32.53 -22.07 13.08
N GLY A 124 -33.41 -21.04 13.13
CA GLY A 124 -34.13 -20.64 14.33
C GLY A 124 -33.31 -19.91 15.40
N LYS A 125 -32.04 -19.65 15.16
CA LYS A 125 -31.16 -18.91 16.05
C LYS A 125 -30.87 -17.51 15.52
N ILE A 126 -30.86 -16.50 16.41
CA ILE A 126 -30.61 -15.12 16.01
C ILE A 126 -29.12 -14.84 15.98
N VAL A 127 -28.64 -14.32 14.85
CA VAL A 127 -27.30 -13.80 14.65
C VAL A 127 -27.39 -12.27 14.50
N VAL A 128 -26.48 -11.56 15.17
CA VAL A 128 -26.32 -10.11 15.07
C VAL A 128 -25.04 -9.80 14.30
N CYS A 129 -25.13 -8.89 13.34
CA CYS A 129 -24.00 -8.36 12.60
C CYS A 129 -23.80 -6.89 12.98
N ALA A 130 -22.59 -6.48 13.30
CA ALA A 130 -22.20 -5.08 13.44
C ALA A 130 -21.20 -4.73 12.34
N GLU A 131 -21.60 -3.88 11.41
CA GLU A 131 -20.74 -3.30 10.39
C GLU A 131 -20.03 -2.09 10.99
N ILE A 132 -18.70 -2.15 11.01
CA ILE A 132 -17.83 -1.10 11.55
C ILE A 132 -17.21 -0.36 10.37
N PRO A 133 -17.58 0.92 10.15
CA PRO A 133 -17.03 1.66 9.03
C PRO A 133 -15.57 2.05 9.26
N GLU A 134 -14.82 2.19 8.16
CA GLU A 134 -13.53 2.89 8.18
C GLU A 134 -13.71 4.32 8.70
N MET A 135 -12.81 4.75 9.56
CA MET A 135 -12.75 6.13 10.04
C MET A 135 -12.05 7.01 9.00
N ASP A 136 -12.50 8.25 8.85
CA ASP A 136 -11.82 9.25 8.03
C ASP A 136 -10.36 9.41 8.48
N ASP A 137 -9.42 9.56 7.50
CA ASP A 137 -7.98 9.60 7.78
C ASP A 137 -7.58 10.76 8.70
N PHE A 138 -8.31 11.89 8.70
CA PHE A 138 -8.10 12.99 9.65
C PHE A 138 -8.59 12.69 11.06
N GLN A 139 -9.36 11.62 11.23
CA GLN A 139 -9.90 11.21 12.52
C GLN A 139 -9.14 10.03 13.12
N LYS A 140 -8.33 9.33 12.31
CA LYS A 140 -7.46 8.23 12.79
C LYS A 140 -6.34 8.75 13.70
N PRO A 141 -5.83 7.94 14.64
CA PRO A 141 -6.32 6.61 14.95
C PRO A 141 -7.60 6.67 15.81
N CYS A 142 -8.55 5.77 15.55
CA CYS A 142 -9.66 5.49 16.45
C CYS A 142 -9.17 4.58 17.57
N PHE A 143 -9.48 4.92 18.81
CA PHE A 143 -8.98 4.19 19.99
C PHE A 143 -9.99 4.13 21.14
N TYR A 144 -9.81 3.18 22.05
CA TYR A 144 -10.61 3.08 23.26
C TYR A 144 -10.18 4.13 24.31
N LYS A 145 -11.10 5.03 24.71
CA LYS A 145 -10.83 6.12 25.68
C LYS A 145 -10.28 5.61 27.00
N GLY A 146 -10.81 4.50 27.52
CA GLY A 146 -10.43 3.94 28.81
C GLY A 146 -8.97 3.49 28.89
N SER A 147 -8.37 3.08 27.78
CA SER A 147 -6.96 2.70 27.69
C SER A 147 -6.04 3.83 27.20
N GLY A 148 -6.63 4.92 26.70
CA GLY A 148 -5.90 6.02 26.10
C GLY A 148 -5.31 5.67 24.72
N ARG A 149 -4.82 6.68 24.01
CA ARG A 149 -4.44 6.57 22.58
C ARG A 149 -3.37 5.51 22.31
N LEU A 150 -2.29 5.47 23.08
CA LEU A 150 -1.19 4.53 22.84
C LEU A 150 -1.56 3.07 23.11
N ARG A 151 -2.40 2.82 24.12
CA ARG A 151 -2.78 1.45 24.51
C ARG A 151 -4.12 1.01 23.93
N GLY A 152 -4.94 1.94 23.46
CA GLY A 152 -6.27 1.69 22.93
C GLY A 152 -6.34 1.72 21.41
N SER A 153 -5.22 1.96 20.70
CA SER A 153 -5.18 1.96 19.23
C SER A 153 -4.71 0.60 18.72
N PHE A 154 -5.49 0.01 17.82
CA PHE A 154 -5.22 -1.31 17.23
C PHE A 154 -5.27 -1.26 15.71
N VAL A 155 -4.52 -2.19 15.07
CA VAL A 155 -4.55 -2.48 13.64
C VAL A 155 -4.86 -3.96 13.44
N ARG A 156 -5.54 -4.29 12.35
CA ARG A 156 -5.79 -5.68 11.96
C ARG A 156 -4.59 -6.27 11.25
N VAL A 157 -4.11 -7.42 11.69
CA VAL A 157 -3.00 -8.17 11.08
C VAL A 157 -3.46 -9.62 10.91
N GLY A 158 -3.85 -9.97 9.71
CA GLY A 158 -4.52 -11.25 9.47
C GLY A 158 -5.89 -11.30 10.17
N ASP A 159 -6.07 -12.26 11.04
CA ASP A 159 -7.25 -12.47 11.89
C ASP A 159 -7.13 -11.88 13.30
N SER A 160 -6.05 -11.17 13.60
CA SER A 160 -5.74 -10.70 14.95
C SER A 160 -5.72 -9.17 15.05
N ASP A 161 -6.17 -8.65 16.19
CA ASP A 161 -6.08 -7.25 16.56
C ASP A 161 -4.75 -7.01 17.28
N ARG A 162 -3.82 -6.32 16.62
CA ARG A 162 -2.50 -5.95 17.17
C ARG A 162 -2.52 -4.50 17.63
N GLN A 163 -2.04 -4.26 18.85
CA GLN A 163 -1.83 -2.90 19.33
C GLN A 163 -0.86 -2.14 18.42
N MET A 164 -1.20 -0.90 18.07
CA MET A 164 -0.32 -0.02 17.31
C MET A 164 0.95 0.28 18.09
N THR A 165 2.07 0.35 17.38
CA THR A 165 3.31 0.89 17.91
C THR A 165 3.20 2.41 18.11
N GLU A 166 4.07 2.98 18.95
CA GLU A 166 4.14 4.43 19.13
C GLU A 166 4.37 5.16 17.81
N TYR A 167 5.17 4.58 16.92
CA TYR A 167 5.43 5.12 15.60
C TYR A 167 4.18 5.12 14.71
N GLU A 168 3.39 4.03 14.69
CA GLU A 168 2.15 3.98 13.92
C GLU A 168 1.14 5.04 14.41
N VAL A 169 1.02 5.22 15.71
CA VAL A 169 0.19 6.30 16.29
C VAL A 169 0.72 7.68 15.88
N TYR A 170 2.06 7.87 15.96
CA TYR A 170 2.71 9.11 15.55
C TYR A 170 2.41 9.47 14.08
N THR A 171 2.42 8.51 13.15
CA THR A 171 2.19 8.79 11.72
C THR A 171 0.80 9.40 11.46
N TYR A 172 -0.24 8.91 12.14
CA TYR A 172 -1.59 9.50 12.07
C TYR A 172 -1.62 10.91 12.70
N GLU A 173 -0.96 11.10 13.84
CA GLU A 173 -0.91 12.41 14.47
C GLU A 173 -0.14 13.44 13.65
N ALA A 174 0.97 13.03 13.06
CA ALA A 174 1.79 13.89 12.19
C ALA A 174 0.96 14.40 11.00
N PHE A 175 0.18 13.54 10.37
CA PHE A 175 -0.73 13.94 9.30
C PHE A 175 -1.81 14.90 9.80
N LYS A 176 -2.51 14.55 10.88
CA LYS A 176 -3.60 15.34 11.45
C LYS A 176 -3.16 16.73 11.91
N LYS A 177 -1.99 16.82 12.55
CA LYS A 177 -1.42 18.06 13.10
C LYS A 177 -0.54 18.80 12.09
N LYS A 178 -0.36 18.26 10.88
CA LYS A 178 0.57 18.78 9.85
C LYS A 178 1.97 19.03 10.41
N ILE A 179 2.52 18.00 11.09
CA ILE A 179 3.88 18.06 11.60
C ILE A 179 4.84 17.94 10.41
N GLU A 180 5.73 18.90 10.29
CA GLU A 180 6.70 19.03 9.20
C GLU A 180 8.09 18.68 9.78
N ASP A 181 8.38 17.38 9.92
CA ASP A 181 9.64 16.87 10.52
C ASP A 181 10.88 17.31 9.76
N GLU A 182 10.76 17.60 8.46
CA GLU A 182 11.84 18.15 7.64
C GLU A 182 12.30 19.53 8.12
N LEU A 183 11.44 20.28 8.83
CA LEU A 183 11.75 21.59 9.40
C LEU A 183 12.35 21.52 10.82
N ARG A 184 12.53 20.32 11.36
CA ARG A 184 13.16 20.11 12.66
C ARG A 184 14.57 20.69 12.68
N PRO A 185 14.87 21.63 13.61
CA PRO A 185 16.21 22.23 13.72
C PRO A 185 17.22 21.21 14.22
N VAL A 186 18.42 21.21 13.62
CA VAL A 186 19.53 20.37 14.04
C VAL A 186 20.46 21.18 14.94
N ALA A 187 20.21 21.13 16.24
CA ALA A 187 20.83 22.01 17.25
C ALA A 187 22.38 21.98 17.29
N ARG A 188 23.01 20.87 16.84
CA ARG A 188 24.47 20.75 16.76
C ARG A 188 25.07 21.41 15.52
N ALA A 189 24.24 21.74 14.51
CA ALA A 189 24.68 22.39 13.27
C ALA A 189 24.48 23.91 13.36
N THR A 190 25.30 24.62 12.62
CA THR A 190 25.23 26.07 12.46
C THR A 190 25.07 26.44 10.99
N GLU A 191 24.73 27.68 10.68
CA GLU A 191 24.64 28.18 9.30
C GLU A 191 25.91 27.97 8.48
N LYS A 192 27.08 27.87 9.15
CA LYS A 192 28.39 27.60 8.49
C LYS A 192 28.47 26.22 7.83
N GLU A 193 27.59 25.30 8.24
CA GLU A 193 27.50 23.95 7.64
C GLU A 193 26.79 23.96 6.28
N LEU A 194 26.12 25.07 5.92
CA LEU A 194 25.46 25.18 4.62
C LEU A 194 26.47 25.66 3.56
N VAL A 195 26.56 24.91 2.46
CA VAL A 195 27.49 25.22 1.35
C VAL A 195 26.98 26.42 0.56
N THR A 196 27.72 27.50 0.59
CA THR A 196 27.35 28.76 -0.09
C THR A 196 27.21 28.58 -1.60
N ASP A 197 28.08 27.82 -2.26
CA ASP A 197 28.03 27.60 -3.71
C ASP A 197 26.78 26.79 -4.14
N ALA A 198 26.38 25.80 -3.35
CA ALA A 198 25.17 25.04 -3.61
C ALA A 198 23.92 25.95 -3.48
N PHE A 199 23.90 26.81 -2.45
CA PHE A 199 22.84 27.77 -2.28
C PHE A 199 22.86 28.87 -3.38
N GLN A 200 24.03 29.34 -3.83
CA GLN A 200 24.12 30.29 -4.94
C GLN A 200 23.51 29.75 -6.23
N LYS A 201 23.79 28.48 -6.57
CA LYS A 201 23.16 27.81 -7.73
C LYS A 201 21.64 27.70 -7.56
N PHE A 202 21.20 27.35 -6.37
CA PHE A 202 19.77 27.35 -6.04
C PHE A 202 19.15 28.75 -6.16
N ALA A 203 19.84 29.79 -5.70
CA ALA A 203 19.37 31.18 -5.74
C ALA A 203 19.17 31.71 -7.18
N ILE A 204 19.95 31.23 -8.15
CA ILE A 204 19.76 31.53 -9.58
C ILE A 204 18.39 31.00 -10.05
N GLU A 205 18.12 29.74 -9.77
CA GLU A 205 16.84 29.11 -10.13
C GLU A 205 15.66 29.71 -9.34
N LEU A 206 15.89 30.05 -8.08
CA LEU A 206 14.90 30.74 -7.25
C LEU A 206 14.51 32.08 -7.86
N LYS A 207 15.49 32.85 -8.39
CA LYS A 207 15.22 34.15 -9.05
C LYS A 207 14.33 33.97 -10.29
N ASN A 208 14.53 32.90 -11.04
CA ASN A 208 13.74 32.58 -12.23
C ASN A 208 12.31 32.17 -11.89
N LYS A 209 12.13 31.39 -10.87
CA LYS A 209 10.83 30.78 -10.53
C LYS A 209 10.04 31.54 -9.46
N LYS A 210 10.72 32.16 -8.50
CA LYS A 210 10.11 32.89 -7.37
C LYS A 210 10.82 34.23 -7.12
N PRO A 211 10.73 35.23 -8.05
CA PRO A 211 11.48 36.47 -7.98
C PRO A 211 11.19 37.28 -6.70
N ILE A 212 9.98 37.22 -6.15
CA ILE A 212 9.63 37.91 -4.90
C ILE A 212 10.47 37.36 -3.73
N VAL A 213 10.59 36.02 -3.60
CA VAL A 213 11.39 35.43 -2.53
C VAL A 213 12.89 35.70 -2.75
N ALA A 214 13.35 35.66 -3.99
CA ALA A 214 14.74 35.93 -4.36
C ALA A 214 15.17 37.39 -4.12
N SER A 215 14.25 38.34 -4.04
CA SER A 215 14.55 39.73 -3.72
C SER A 215 14.80 40.00 -2.24
N LEU A 216 14.50 39.04 -1.37
CA LEU A 216 14.70 39.16 0.08
C LEU A 216 16.15 38.96 0.48
N PRO A 217 16.61 39.45 1.65
CA PRO A 217 17.91 39.08 2.20
C PRO A 217 18.06 37.56 2.35
N VAL A 218 19.27 37.04 2.11
CA VAL A 218 19.56 35.58 2.13
C VAL A 218 19.06 34.89 3.40
N ALA A 219 19.29 35.45 4.57
CA ALA A 219 18.80 34.88 5.84
C ALA A 219 17.28 34.76 5.85
N ARG A 220 16.55 35.73 5.24
CA ARG A 220 15.12 35.66 5.12
C ARG A 220 14.65 34.62 4.10
N GLN A 221 15.38 34.47 2.98
CA GLN A 221 15.13 33.40 2.01
C GLN A 221 15.27 32.04 2.65
N LEU A 222 16.38 31.75 3.36
CA LEU A 222 16.64 30.49 4.04
C LEU A 222 15.55 30.15 5.07
N ASN A 223 15.10 31.15 5.84
CA ASN A 223 14.03 30.97 6.82
C ASN A 223 12.67 30.68 6.14
N LEU A 224 12.27 31.49 5.13
CA LEU A 224 11.00 31.30 4.40
C LEU A 224 10.91 29.97 3.67
N LEU A 225 12.04 29.48 3.17
CA LEU A 225 12.13 28.22 2.43
C LEU A 225 12.32 27.01 3.38
N GLY A 226 12.33 27.24 4.70
CA GLY A 226 12.40 26.19 5.69
C GLY A 226 13.79 25.56 5.87
N PHE A 227 14.86 26.21 5.39
CA PHE A 227 16.22 25.65 5.52
C PHE A 227 16.91 26.00 6.83
N ILE A 228 16.41 27.04 7.51
CA ILE A 228 16.87 27.47 8.84
C ILE A 228 15.67 27.72 9.73
N ALA A 229 15.75 27.27 10.96
CA ALA A 229 14.82 27.55 12.05
C ALA A 229 15.60 28.20 13.21
N GLY A 230 15.30 29.48 13.49
CA GLY A 230 16.09 30.28 14.42
C GLY A 230 17.52 30.49 13.90
N HIS A 231 18.50 29.92 14.58
CA HIS A 231 19.93 29.98 14.21
C HIS A 231 20.50 28.62 13.76
N HIS A 232 19.66 27.64 13.57
CA HIS A 232 20.09 26.28 13.24
C HIS A 232 19.55 25.85 11.88
N PRO A 233 20.37 25.18 11.06
CA PRO A 233 19.85 24.49 9.88
C PRO A 233 18.77 23.48 10.30
N THR A 234 17.77 23.37 9.46
CA THR A 234 16.78 22.28 9.55
C THR A 234 17.31 20.99 8.91
N VAL A 235 16.60 19.89 9.11
CA VAL A 235 16.88 18.64 8.38
C VAL A 235 16.85 18.90 6.86
N ALA A 236 15.83 19.62 6.35
CA ALA A 236 15.75 20.02 4.95
C ALA A 236 16.93 20.89 4.52
N GLY A 237 17.34 21.88 5.32
CA GLY A 237 18.48 22.73 5.02
C GLY A 237 19.78 21.96 4.88
N LEU A 238 20.07 21.05 5.82
CA LEU A 238 21.26 20.19 5.75
C LEU A 238 21.21 19.24 4.55
N LEU A 239 20.09 18.60 4.29
CA LEU A 239 19.95 17.67 3.17
C LEU A 239 20.02 18.37 1.80
N MET A 240 19.66 19.65 1.72
CA MET A 240 19.78 20.43 0.48
C MET A 240 21.18 21.03 0.28
N PHE A 241 21.78 21.57 1.33
CA PHE A 241 22.96 22.43 1.23
C PHE A 241 24.08 22.09 2.21
N GLY A 242 23.92 21.08 3.07
CA GLY A 242 24.94 20.73 4.07
C GLY A 242 26.25 20.25 3.44
N ILE A 243 27.37 20.63 4.02
CA ILE A 243 28.71 20.14 3.62
C ILE A 243 28.75 18.62 3.76
N TYR A 244 28.31 18.11 4.89
CA TYR A 244 28.22 16.67 5.19
C TYR A 244 27.05 16.40 6.15
N PRO A 245 25.81 16.26 5.63
CA PRO A 245 24.62 16.08 6.45
C PRO A 245 24.71 14.91 7.41
N GLN A 246 25.34 13.80 6.99
CA GLN A 246 25.43 12.56 7.76
C GLN A 246 26.36 12.68 8.97
N GLY A 247 27.19 13.71 9.06
CA GLY A 247 27.94 14.06 10.27
C GLY A 247 27.01 14.44 11.45
N PHE A 248 25.82 14.95 11.13
CA PHE A 248 24.79 15.31 12.12
C PHE A 248 23.66 14.28 12.18
N LEU A 249 23.35 13.66 11.05
CA LEU A 249 22.20 12.76 10.84
C LEU A 249 22.66 11.47 10.14
N PRO A 250 23.46 10.61 10.82
CA PRO A 250 24.20 9.50 10.19
C PRO A 250 23.32 8.41 9.53
N GLY A 251 22.04 8.28 9.92
CA GLY A 251 21.09 7.35 9.31
C GLY A 251 20.33 7.92 8.11
N LEU A 252 20.47 9.23 7.83
CA LEU A 252 19.84 9.85 6.65
C LEU A 252 20.70 9.65 5.40
N CYS A 253 20.93 8.40 5.06
CA CYS A 253 21.74 7.95 3.91
C CYS A 253 21.00 6.86 3.13
N ILE A 254 21.62 6.39 2.06
CA ILE A 254 21.16 5.22 1.30
C ILE A 254 22.19 4.10 1.49
N THR A 255 21.73 2.89 1.77
CA THR A 255 22.54 1.67 1.71
C THR A 255 22.15 0.87 0.48
N ALA A 256 23.12 0.56 -0.37
CA ALA A 256 22.88 -0.17 -1.62
C ALA A 256 23.71 -1.45 -1.62
N VAL A 257 23.08 -2.58 -1.96
CA VAL A 257 23.72 -3.89 -2.02
C VAL A 257 23.30 -4.65 -3.28
N VAL A 258 24.23 -5.46 -3.80
CA VAL A 258 23.97 -6.43 -4.88
C VAL A 258 24.05 -7.82 -4.30
N VAL A 259 22.96 -8.56 -4.33
CA VAL A 259 22.81 -9.91 -3.77
C VAL A 259 23.05 -10.94 -4.88
N PRO A 260 23.84 -12.01 -4.66
CA PRO A 260 24.15 -13.01 -5.69
C PRO A 260 22.97 -13.94 -6.08
N GLY A 261 21.82 -13.80 -5.44
CA GLY A 261 20.63 -14.63 -5.67
C GLY A 261 19.33 -13.87 -5.63
N THR A 262 18.24 -14.58 -5.34
CA THR A 262 16.89 -14.01 -5.24
C THR A 262 16.45 -13.72 -3.80
N GLU A 263 17.25 -14.12 -2.81
CA GLU A 263 16.98 -13.88 -1.38
C GLU A 263 18.17 -13.21 -0.71
N VAL A 264 17.92 -12.42 0.32
CA VAL A 264 18.98 -11.71 1.09
C VAL A 264 19.97 -12.70 1.75
N SER A 265 19.51 -13.92 2.01
CA SER A 265 20.31 -15.03 2.56
C SER A 265 21.19 -15.74 1.52
N SER A 266 21.00 -15.46 0.22
CA SER A 266 21.77 -16.08 -0.85
C SER A 266 23.24 -15.74 -0.73
N THR A 267 24.10 -16.73 -1.00
CA THR A 267 25.56 -16.59 -1.10
C THR A 267 26.00 -16.96 -2.50
N GLY A 268 27.06 -16.31 -2.99
CA GLY A 268 27.65 -16.63 -4.27
C GLY A 268 28.57 -17.86 -4.23
N ASP A 269 29.21 -18.16 -5.34
CA ASP A 269 29.96 -19.41 -5.55
C ASP A 269 31.20 -19.53 -4.64
N ILE A 270 31.76 -18.44 -4.18
CA ILE A 270 32.91 -18.39 -3.25
C ILE A 270 32.49 -18.03 -1.82
N GLY A 271 31.18 -18.03 -1.53
CA GLY A 271 30.62 -17.72 -0.21
C GLY A 271 30.42 -16.22 0.06
N GLU A 272 30.57 -15.35 -0.95
CA GLU A 272 30.31 -13.94 -0.82
C GLU A 272 28.81 -13.65 -0.56
N ARG A 273 28.55 -12.78 0.41
CA ARG A 273 27.19 -12.36 0.78
C ARG A 273 26.67 -11.25 -0.14
N PHE A 274 27.55 -10.38 -0.60
CA PHE A 274 27.23 -9.30 -1.52
C PHE A 274 28.27 -9.22 -2.63
N ILE A 275 27.86 -9.04 -3.87
CA ILE A 275 28.72 -8.82 -5.02
C ILE A 275 29.29 -7.40 -4.96
N ASP A 276 28.46 -6.42 -4.58
CA ASP A 276 28.83 -5.02 -4.37
C ASP A 276 27.99 -4.45 -3.22
N ASN A 277 28.57 -3.50 -2.48
CA ASN A 277 27.85 -2.75 -1.46
C ASN A 277 28.39 -1.34 -1.34
N LYS A 278 27.52 -0.38 -1.05
CA LYS A 278 27.90 1.02 -0.86
C LYS A 278 26.98 1.71 0.13
N LYS A 279 27.58 2.45 1.08
CA LYS A 279 26.87 3.48 1.83
C LYS A 279 26.98 4.78 1.04
N ILE A 280 25.86 5.39 0.70
CA ILE A 280 25.76 6.58 -0.14
C ILE A 280 25.31 7.74 0.74
N GLU A 281 26.13 8.75 0.85
CA GLU A 281 26.00 9.90 1.73
C GLU A 281 26.11 11.21 0.93
N GLY A 282 25.84 12.34 1.58
CA GLY A 282 25.85 13.67 0.99
C GLY A 282 24.47 14.33 1.00
N THR A 283 24.31 15.37 0.22
CA THR A 283 23.02 16.04 -0.02
C THR A 283 22.07 15.14 -0.81
N ILE A 284 20.78 15.48 -0.84
CA ILE A 284 19.77 14.75 -1.64
C ILE A 284 20.22 14.61 -3.09
N ARG A 285 20.77 15.67 -3.67
CA ARG A 285 21.30 15.65 -5.05
C ARG A 285 22.42 14.63 -5.21
N GLN A 286 23.44 14.67 -4.33
CA GLN A 286 24.57 13.74 -4.37
C GLN A 286 24.11 12.31 -4.15
N MET A 287 23.28 12.07 -3.13
CA MET A 287 22.74 10.73 -2.85
C MET A 287 21.95 10.17 -4.04
N ARG A 288 21.13 10.99 -4.70
CA ARG A 288 20.40 10.59 -5.91
C ARG A 288 21.33 10.22 -7.05
N GLU A 289 22.29 11.09 -7.36
CA GLU A 289 23.27 10.87 -8.46
C GLU A 289 24.09 9.60 -8.21
N ASP A 290 24.62 9.44 -7.01
CA ASP A 290 25.43 8.28 -6.61
C ASP A 290 24.64 6.97 -6.56
N ALA A 291 23.38 7.00 -6.09
CA ALA A 291 22.53 5.81 -6.06
C ALA A 291 22.14 5.35 -7.48
N VAL A 292 21.82 6.30 -8.36
CA VAL A 292 21.58 5.98 -9.78
C VAL A 292 22.84 5.39 -10.41
N ALA A 293 24.03 6.00 -10.17
CA ALA A 293 25.28 5.49 -10.68
C ALA A 293 25.63 4.08 -10.16
N PHE A 294 25.32 3.80 -8.88
CA PHE A 294 25.47 2.46 -8.30
C PHE A 294 24.62 1.43 -9.03
N VAL A 295 23.32 1.73 -9.24
CA VAL A 295 22.40 0.80 -9.95
C VAL A 295 22.85 0.61 -11.40
N VAL A 296 23.17 1.69 -12.12
CA VAL A 296 23.61 1.64 -13.53
C VAL A 296 24.90 0.82 -13.70
N ARG A 297 25.84 0.92 -12.76
CA ARG A 297 27.10 0.15 -12.79
C ARG A 297 26.87 -1.34 -12.59
N ASN A 298 25.87 -1.71 -11.79
CA ASN A 298 25.64 -3.09 -11.38
C ASN A 298 24.54 -3.80 -12.19
N MET A 299 23.74 -3.07 -12.98
CA MET A 299 22.72 -3.68 -13.82
C MET A 299 23.34 -4.28 -15.10
N ARG A 300 22.66 -5.27 -15.65
CA ARG A 300 23.07 -5.91 -16.90
C ARG A 300 22.59 -5.11 -18.11
N TYR A 301 23.32 -5.25 -19.21
CA TYR A 301 22.90 -4.74 -20.50
C TYR A 301 22.67 -5.92 -21.45
N ARG A 302 21.60 -5.87 -22.23
CA ARG A 302 21.26 -6.87 -23.27
C ARG A 302 21.45 -6.21 -24.61
N THR A 303 22.32 -6.78 -25.43
CA THR A 303 22.46 -6.34 -26.82
C THR A 303 21.37 -7.00 -27.64
N ILE A 304 20.50 -6.20 -28.25
CA ILE A 304 19.49 -6.62 -29.19
C ILE A 304 19.96 -6.27 -30.58
N VAL A 305 19.95 -7.24 -31.50
CA VAL A 305 20.26 -7.01 -32.90
C VAL A 305 18.94 -6.99 -33.66
N ASN A 306 18.68 -5.91 -34.39
CA ASN A 306 17.54 -5.83 -35.27
C ASN A 306 17.83 -6.75 -36.50
N GLU A 307 17.04 -7.80 -36.66
CA GLU A 307 17.23 -8.80 -37.73
C GLU A 307 17.08 -8.21 -39.12
N GLN A 308 16.38 -7.09 -39.29
CA GLN A 308 16.13 -6.47 -40.61
C GLN A 308 17.22 -5.44 -40.95
N THR A 309 17.71 -4.66 -39.98
CA THR A 309 18.69 -3.58 -40.23
C THR A 309 20.11 -3.97 -39.83
N GLY A 310 20.29 -5.03 -39.03
CA GLY A 310 21.57 -5.41 -38.43
C GLY A 310 22.08 -4.45 -37.32
N GLU A 311 21.30 -3.44 -36.98
CA GLU A 311 21.65 -2.48 -35.95
C GLU A 311 21.62 -3.12 -34.56
N ARG A 312 22.59 -2.76 -33.75
CA ARG A 312 22.73 -3.20 -32.36
C ARG A 312 22.22 -2.11 -31.43
N GLU A 313 21.37 -2.50 -30.50
CA GLU A 313 20.87 -1.64 -29.41
C GLU A 313 21.20 -2.30 -28.06
N ASP A 314 21.92 -1.59 -27.21
CA ASP A 314 22.19 -2.05 -25.84
C ASP A 314 21.06 -1.55 -24.92
N ARG A 315 20.20 -2.47 -24.50
CA ARG A 315 19.10 -2.17 -23.57
C ARG A 315 19.51 -2.46 -22.14
N PRO A 316 19.37 -1.47 -21.24
CA PRO A 316 19.59 -1.68 -19.82
C PRO A 316 18.55 -2.66 -19.25
N GLU A 317 18.93 -3.40 -18.23
CA GLU A 317 18.06 -4.34 -17.51
C GLU A 317 16.81 -3.67 -16.93
N TYR A 318 16.97 -2.41 -16.51
CA TYR A 318 15.87 -1.56 -16.01
C TYR A 318 15.89 -0.19 -16.70
N PRO A 319 14.73 0.43 -16.95
CA PRO A 319 14.68 1.79 -17.46
C PRO A 319 15.34 2.78 -16.49
N ILE A 320 16.36 3.51 -16.93
CA ILE A 320 17.08 4.47 -16.10
C ILE A 320 16.14 5.57 -15.56
N ILE A 321 15.12 5.93 -16.32
CA ILE A 321 14.11 6.91 -15.91
C ILE A 321 13.34 6.39 -14.68
N ALA A 322 12.93 5.09 -14.67
CA ALA A 322 12.27 4.49 -13.52
C ALA A 322 13.17 4.49 -12.27
N ILE A 323 14.45 4.12 -12.42
CA ILE A 323 15.43 4.12 -11.33
C ILE A 323 15.61 5.54 -10.75
N ARG A 324 15.78 6.55 -11.60
CA ARG A 324 15.91 7.94 -11.17
C ARG A 324 14.69 8.42 -10.37
N GLU A 325 13.51 8.06 -10.85
CA GLU A 325 12.26 8.48 -10.25
C GLU A 325 12.01 7.80 -8.90
N ILE A 326 12.27 6.50 -8.80
CA ILE A 326 12.11 5.74 -7.54
C ILE A 326 13.06 6.27 -6.47
N ILE A 327 14.33 6.52 -6.81
CA ILE A 327 15.32 7.03 -5.87
C ILE A 327 14.94 8.45 -5.42
N LEU A 328 14.52 9.31 -6.35
CA LEU A 328 14.05 10.65 -6.02
C LEU A 328 12.84 10.61 -5.09
N ASN A 329 11.84 9.79 -5.43
CA ASN A 329 10.63 9.63 -4.61
C ASN A 329 10.97 9.10 -3.21
N ALA A 330 11.91 8.16 -3.09
CA ALA A 330 12.36 7.68 -1.80
C ALA A 330 12.98 8.80 -0.96
N LEU A 331 13.81 9.67 -1.54
CA LEU A 331 14.42 10.80 -0.84
C LEU A 331 13.40 11.90 -0.48
N VAL A 332 12.47 12.23 -1.39
CA VAL A 332 11.47 13.28 -1.18
C VAL A 332 10.41 12.87 -0.15
N HIS A 333 9.95 11.62 -0.21
CA HIS A 333 8.83 11.13 0.61
C HIS A 333 9.26 10.32 1.84
N ARG A 334 10.58 10.26 2.13
CA ARG A 334 11.10 9.66 3.35
C ARG A 334 10.46 10.29 4.58
N ASP A 335 10.24 9.49 5.60
CA ASP A 335 9.95 9.98 6.93
C ASP A 335 11.23 10.53 7.58
N TYR A 336 11.24 11.84 7.87
CA TYR A 336 12.35 12.55 8.51
C TYR A 336 12.11 12.78 10.02
N SER A 337 11.15 12.08 10.61
CA SER A 337 10.91 12.13 12.05
C SER A 337 12.03 11.47 12.85
N ILE A 338 12.06 11.76 14.14
CA ILE A 338 13.02 11.15 15.07
C ILE A 338 12.92 9.62 15.13
N HIS A 339 11.76 9.06 14.80
CA HIS A 339 11.51 7.62 14.82
C HIS A 339 12.29 6.87 13.72
N THR A 340 12.67 7.54 12.67
CA THR A 340 13.34 6.94 11.50
C THR A 340 14.77 7.48 11.27
N ASP A 341 15.27 8.35 12.14
CA ASP A 341 16.60 8.99 12.02
C ASP A 341 17.74 7.99 11.81
N ASN A 342 17.65 6.78 12.35
CA ASN A 342 18.68 5.75 12.25
C ASN A 342 18.40 4.67 11.19
N THR A 343 17.35 4.82 10.40
CA THR A 343 16.95 3.82 9.40
C THR A 343 17.27 4.35 8.00
N PRO A 344 18.27 3.84 7.27
CA PRO A 344 18.61 4.30 5.93
C PRO A 344 17.52 3.89 4.91
N ILE A 345 17.48 4.59 3.77
CA ILE A 345 16.84 4.06 2.56
C ILE A 345 17.69 2.87 2.11
N THR A 346 17.08 1.76 1.69
CA THR A 346 17.82 0.61 1.20
C THR A 346 17.53 0.31 -0.26
N ILE A 347 18.58 0.02 -1.02
CA ILE A 347 18.49 -0.46 -2.40
C ILE A 347 19.09 -1.87 -2.42
N LYS A 348 18.27 -2.86 -2.79
CA LYS A 348 18.69 -4.27 -2.90
C LYS A 348 18.52 -4.71 -4.35
N MET A 349 19.63 -5.01 -5.02
CA MET A 349 19.63 -5.58 -6.36
C MET A 349 19.77 -7.09 -6.26
N PHE A 350 18.75 -7.81 -6.67
CA PHE A 350 18.72 -9.27 -6.79
C PHE A 350 18.94 -9.69 -8.25
N THR A 351 19.08 -10.98 -8.49
CA THR A 351 19.23 -11.50 -9.85
C THR A 351 17.98 -11.36 -10.71
N ASP A 352 16.81 -11.20 -10.11
CA ASP A 352 15.48 -11.12 -10.74
C ASP A 352 14.76 -9.78 -10.56
N ARG A 353 15.20 -8.93 -9.63
CA ARG A 353 14.51 -7.67 -9.29
C ARG A 353 15.42 -6.67 -8.58
N ILE A 354 14.96 -5.42 -8.53
CA ILE A 354 15.46 -4.37 -7.62
C ILE A 354 14.37 -4.03 -6.63
N GLU A 355 14.70 -3.95 -5.34
CA GLU A 355 13.84 -3.43 -4.29
C GLU A 355 14.44 -2.13 -3.73
N VAL A 356 13.59 -1.09 -3.63
CA VAL A 356 13.91 0.16 -2.92
C VAL A 356 12.96 0.29 -1.75
N GLU A 357 13.51 0.26 -0.54
CA GLU A 357 12.75 0.41 0.71
C GLU A 357 13.01 1.77 1.33
N ASN A 358 11.93 2.47 1.61
CA ASN A 358 11.93 3.81 2.15
C ASN A 358 11.32 3.83 3.56
N PRO A 359 12.02 4.32 4.60
CA PRO A 359 11.42 4.53 5.91
C PRO A 359 10.24 5.50 5.85
N GLY A 360 9.12 5.08 6.41
CA GLY A 360 7.84 5.77 6.31
C GLY A 360 6.91 5.05 5.32
N GLY A 361 5.73 4.61 5.81
CA GLY A 361 4.66 4.10 4.96
C GLY A 361 4.01 5.21 4.13
N LEU A 362 2.93 4.88 3.43
CA LEU A 362 2.12 5.90 2.74
C LEU A 362 1.67 6.99 3.74
N TYR A 363 1.70 8.24 3.28
CA TYR A 363 1.37 9.38 4.10
C TYR A 363 -0.01 9.94 3.75
N GLY A 364 -0.80 10.26 4.76
CA GLY A 364 -2.11 10.87 4.60
C GLY A 364 -3.12 9.96 3.90
N ARG A 365 -3.80 10.52 2.91
CA ARG A 365 -4.88 9.86 2.15
C ARG A 365 -4.37 9.02 0.97
N ASN A 366 -3.06 8.93 0.78
CA ASN A 366 -2.50 8.12 -0.30
C ASN A 366 -2.87 6.64 -0.12
N ARG A 367 -3.26 5.98 -1.21
CA ARG A 367 -3.61 4.56 -1.26
C ARG A 367 -2.80 3.86 -2.36
N ILE A 368 -2.42 2.62 -2.14
CA ILE A 368 -1.66 1.83 -3.15
C ILE A 368 -2.44 1.73 -4.46
N GLU A 369 -3.75 1.54 -4.38
CA GLU A 369 -4.62 1.32 -5.53
C GLU A 369 -4.73 2.54 -6.45
N THR A 370 -4.73 3.74 -5.86
CA THR A 370 -4.87 5.02 -6.58
C THR A 370 -3.57 5.81 -6.64
N LEU A 371 -2.46 5.15 -6.32
CA LEU A 371 -1.15 5.82 -6.27
C LEU A 371 -0.75 6.35 -7.66
N GLY A 372 -0.59 7.67 -7.75
CA GLY A 372 -0.25 8.39 -8.98
C GLY A 372 -1.45 8.84 -9.84
N GLU A 373 -2.70 8.61 -9.40
CA GLU A 373 -3.89 9.04 -10.15
C GLU A 373 -4.31 10.48 -9.83
N PHE A 374 -4.22 10.90 -8.58
CA PHE A 374 -4.64 12.23 -8.10
C PHE A 374 -3.65 12.82 -7.10
N GLY A 375 -3.89 14.09 -6.73
CA GLY A 375 -3.08 14.88 -5.83
C GLY A 375 -2.68 14.15 -4.56
N ALA A 376 -1.41 13.76 -4.47
CA ALA A 376 -0.86 13.07 -3.33
C ALA A 376 -0.63 14.02 -2.16
N ASP A 377 -0.97 13.58 -0.94
CA ASP A 377 -0.47 14.23 0.25
C ASP A 377 1.05 14.03 0.33
N THR A 378 1.80 15.11 0.52
CA THR A 378 3.26 15.04 0.69
C THR A 378 3.63 15.25 2.14
N ARG A 379 4.57 14.41 2.63
CA ARG A 379 5.10 14.51 4.00
C ARG A 379 6.07 15.68 4.14
N ASN A 380 6.85 15.95 3.08
CA ASN A 380 7.95 16.92 3.08
C ASN A 380 7.73 18.00 2.01
N PRO A 381 6.80 18.94 2.22
CA PRO A 381 6.45 19.93 1.21
C PRO A 381 7.58 20.93 0.91
N TYR A 382 8.44 21.24 1.87
CA TYR A 382 9.56 22.16 1.67
C TYR A 382 10.67 21.55 0.82
N LEU A 383 11.06 20.30 1.07
CA LEU A 383 11.99 19.54 0.23
C LEU A 383 11.46 19.35 -1.18
N ALA A 384 10.19 18.97 -1.32
CA ALA A 384 9.54 18.83 -2.62
C ALA A 384 9.57 20.15 -3.40
N ASN A 385 9.19 21.26 -2.77
CA ASN A 385 9.24 22.60 -3.39
C ASN A 385 10.67 23.04 -3.74
N ALA A 386 11.65 22.75 -2.89
CA ALA A 386 13.05 23.06 -3.17
C ALA A 386 13.59 22.30 -4.40
N LEU A 387 13.28 21.02 -4.51
CA LEU A 387 13.68 20.19 -5.65
C LEU A 387 12.96 20.59 -6.94
N GLU A 388 11.71 21.04 -6.86
CA GLU A 388 10.99 21.62 -7.99
C GLU A 388 11.66 22.93 -8.48
N ILE A 389 12.12 23.78 -7.57
CA ILE A 389 12.83 25.02 -7.93
C ILE A 389 14.06 24.71 -8.77
N ILE A 390 14.85 23.70 -8.42
CA ILE A 390 16.05 23.33 -9.18
C ILE A 390 15.77 22.38 -10.37
N GLY A 391 14.50 22.12 -10.69
CA GLY A 391 14.12 21.27 -11.82
C GLY A 391 14.46 19.80 -11.65
N GLN A 392 14.69 19.33 -10.42
CA GLN A 392 15.01 17.93 -10.12
C GLN A 392 13.78 17.08 -9.77
N ALA A 393 12.67 17.71 -9.44
CA ALA A 393 11.38 17.07 -9.24
C ALA A 393 10.31 17.80 -10.04
N GLU A 394 9.37 17.06 -10.60
CA GLU A 394 8.14 17.60 -11.16
C GLU A 394 7.01 17.38 -10.14
N ASN A 395 6.52 18.45 -9.55
CA ASN A 395 5.43 18.39 -8.55
C ASN A 395 4.05 18.22 -9.21
N ARG A 396 3.96 17.39 -10.28
CA ARG A 396 2.75 17.21 -11.09
C ARG A 396 2.22 15.79 -11.13
N TYR A 397 2.45 15.01 -10.05
CA TYR A 397 1.94 13.63 -9.94
C TYR A 397 2.41 12.70 -11.07
N SER A 398 3.49 13.06 -11.78
CA SER A 398 4.00 12.33 -12.94
C SER A 398 4.92 11.16 -12.56
N GLY A 399 5.44 11.12 -11.33
CA GLY A 399 6.46 10.16 -10.90
C GLY A 399 6.03 8.69 -11.01
N ILE A 400 4.96 8.30 -10.34
CA ILE A 400 4.45 6.92 -10.39
C ILE A 400 3.96 6.53 -11.79
N PRO A 401 3.18 7.35 -12.52
CA PRO A 401 2.87 7.10 -13.93
C PRO A 401 4.11 6.94 -14.81
N THR A 402 5.16 7.73 -14.59
CA THR A 402 6.42 7.63 -15.33
C THR A 402 7.12 6.29 -15.08
N ILE A 403 7.17 5.82 -13.81
CA ILE A 403 7.70 4.51 -13.47
C ILE A 403 6.92 3.41 -14.21
N ARG A 404 5.58 3.42 -14.10
CA ARG A 404 4.72 2.42 -14.76
C ARG A 404 4.93 2.39 -16.27
N ARG A 405 4.86 3.56 -16.92
CA ARG A 405 5.02 3.67 -18.38
C ARG A 405 6.40 3.23 -18.84
N SER A 406 7.47 3.64 -18.16
CA SER A 406 8.82 3.25 -18.58
C SER A 406 9.09 1.74 -18.44
N MET A 407 8.46 1.06 -17.45
CA MET A 407 8.49 -0.40 -17.34
C MET A 407 7.70 -1.07 -18.48
N GLU A 408 6.53 -0.53 -18.82
CA GLU A 408 5.69 -1.00 -19.93
C GLU A 408 6.40 -0.83 -21.28
N ASP A 409 6.96 0.35 -21.57
CA ASP A 409 7.73 0.64 -22.79
C ASP A 409 8.94 -0.30 -22.93
N ALA A 410 9.56 -0.67 -21.81
CA ALA A 410 10.64 -1.66 -21.77
C ALA A 410 10.14 -3.12 -21.86
N ARG A 411 8.84 -3.35 -21.91
CA ARG A 411 8.19 -4.67 -21.88
C ARG A 411 8.55 -5.51 -20.65
N LEU A 412 8.78 -4.85 -19.51
CA LEU A 412 9.04 -5.48 -18.22
C LEU A 412 7.75 -5.65 -17.44
N GLN A 413 7.76 -6.51 -16.42
CA GLN A 413 6.63 -6.67 -15.52
C GLN A 413 6.29 -5.34 -14.85
N PRO A 414 4.98 -5.07 -14.56
CA PRO A 414 4.57 -3.89 -13.83
C PRO A 414 5.30 -3.76 -12.49
N PRO A 415 5.64 -2.53 -12.07
CA PRO A 415 6.24 -2.30 -10.76
C PRO A 415 5.26 -2.67 -9.65
N LYS A 416 5.78 -3.25 -8.56
CA LYS A 416 5.00 -3.53 -7.36
C LYS A 416 5.25 -2.46 -6.31
N PHE A 417 4.19 -1.94 -5.70
CA PHE A 417 4.22 -0.97 -4.61
C PHE A 417 3.61 -1.59 -3.36
N GLU A 418 4.28 -1.47 -2.23
CA GLU A 418 3.84 -2.03 -0.96
C GLU A 418 4.08 -1.03 0.17
N SER A 419 3.15 -0.94 1.12
CA SER A 419 3.31 -0.16 2.34
C SER A 419 3.02 -1.06 3.53
N VAL A 420 4.06 -1.54 4.20
CA VAL A 420 3.95 -2.54 5.26
C VAL A 420 4.88 -2.16 6.42
N HIS A 421 4.35 -2.21 7.63
CA HIS A 421 5.11 -1.97 8.87
C HIS A 421 5.93 -0.66 8.90
N GLY A 422 5.34 0.42 8.36
CA GLY A 422 6.02 1.72 8.35
C GLY A 422 7.14 1.85 7.31
N VAL A 423 7.20 0.94 6.33
CA VAL A 423 8.12 0.97 5.20
C VAL A 423 7.33 1.01 3.90
N PHE A 424 7.73 1.89 2.98
CA PHE A 424 7.23 1.87 1.62
C PHE A 424 8.27 1.19 0.72
N ARG A 425 7.85 0.13 0.01
CA ARG A 425 8.72 -0.64 -0.89
C ARG A 425 8.25 -0.52 -2.32
N VAL A 426 9.22 -0.30 -3.21
CA VAL A 426 9.02 -0.39 -4.67
C VAL A 426 9.88 -1.52 -5.20
N THR A 427 9.27 -2.43 -5.95
CA THR A 427 9.95 -3.55 -6.61
C THR A 427 9.83 -3.42 -8.13
N LEU A 428 10.97 -3.40 -8.82
CA LEU A 428 11.04 -3.53 -10.27
C LEU A 428 11.57 -4.92 -10.64
N PHE A 429 10.87 -5.61 -11.51
CA PHE A 429 11.25 -6.93 -12.01
C PHE A 429 11.98 -6.79 -13.36
N ASN A 430 13.01 -7.61 -13.59
CA ASN A 430 13.73 -7.67 -14.87
C ASN A 430 13.14 -8.69 -15.84
N ALA A 431 12.10 -9.41 -15.43
CA ALA A 431 11.42 -10.37 -16.28
C ALA A 431 10.62 -9.65 -17.38
N VAL A 432 10.86 -10.04 -18.61
CA VAL A 432 10.14 -9.52 -19.79
C VAL A 432 8.74 -10.10 -19.81
N VAL A 433 7.73 -9.24 -19.98
CA VAL A 433 6.36 -9.67 -20.24
C VAL A 433 6.35 -10.35 -21.61
N LYS A 434 6.05 -11.65 -21.62
CA LYS A 434 5.87 -12.37 -22.88
C LYS A 434 4.61 -11.84 -23.56
N ASP A 435 4.77 -11.41 -24.79
CA ASP A 435 3.69 -10.83 -25.56
C ASP A 435 2.53 -11.85 -25.70
N VAL A 436 1.41 -11.56 -25.01
CA VAL A 436 0.22 -12.42 -25.02
C VAL A 436 -0.47 -12.34 -26.40
N SER A 437 -0.17 -11.31 -27.20
CA SER A 437 -0.72 -11.14 -28.56
C SER A 437 -0.16 -12.18 -29.56
N ALA A 438 0.99 -12.79 -29.25
CA ALA A 438 1.55 -13.87 -30.05
C ALA A 438 0.96 -15.26 -29.70
N LEU A 439 -0.01 -15.33 -28.78
CA LEU A 439 -0.67 -16.59 -28.43
C LEU A 439 -1.68 -17.00 -29.49
N LEU A 440 -1.75 -18.30 -29.75
CA LEU A 440 -2.81 -18.85 -30.57
C LEU A 440 -4.18 -18.51 -29.96
N PRO A 441 -5.23 -18.31 -30.80
CA PRO A 441 -6.56 -17.95 -30.30
C PRO A 441 -7.06 -18.85 -29.16
N LEU A 442 -6.75 -20.14 -29.21
CA LEU A 442 -7.09 -21.10 -28.16
C LEU A 442 -6.34 -20.86 -26.84
N GLN A 443 -5.08 -20.43 -26.91
CA GLN A 443 -4.29 -20.10 -25.71
C GLN A 443 -4.84 -18.86 -25.02
N GLN A 444 -5.30 -17.86 -25.78
CA GLN A 444 -5.97 -16.68 -25.24
C GLN A 444 -7.29 -17.04 -24.56
N GLU A 445 -8.07 -17.96 -25.17
CA GLU A 445 -9.32 -18.45 -24.60
C GLU A 445 -9.08 -19.20 -23.29
N ILE A 446 -8.02 -20.03 -23.21
CA ILE A 446 -7.60 -20.74 -22.00
C ILE A 446 -7.22 -19.74 -20.92
N LEU A 447 -6.41 -18.71 -21.23
CA LEU A 447 -6.02 -17.69 -20.26
C LEU A 447 -7.22 -16.93 -19.70
N ASN A 448 -8.15 -16.55 -20.55
CA ASN A 448 -9.36 -15.84 -20.14
C ASN A 448 -10.25 -16.72 -19.24
N TYR A 449 -10.33 -18.01 -19.52
CA TYR A 449 -11.08 -18.95 -18.68
C TYR A 449 -10.39 -19.21 -17.35
N CYS A 450 -9.06 -19.18 -17.30
CA CYS A 450 -8.23 -19.34 -16.10
C CYS A 450 -8.03 -18.05 -15.30
N ASN A 451 -8.75 -16.95 -15.56
CA ASN A 451 -8.80 -15.78 -14.69
C ASN A 451 -9.28 -16.14 -13.26
N GLN A 452 -10.04 -17.23 -13.15
CA GLN A 452 -10.40 -17.89 -11.89
C GLN A 452 -9.71 -19.26 -11.81
N PRO A 453 -9.38 -19.78 -10.61
CA PRO A 453 -8.75 -21.08 -10.45
C PRO A 453 -9.61 -22.21 -11.04
N ARG A 454 -9.12 -22.93 -12.06
CA ARG A 454 -9.84 -23.98 -12.78
C ARG A 454 -9.18 -25.35 -12.57
N SER A 455 -9.97 -26.34 -12.24
CA SER A 455 -9.54 -27.72 -12.15
C SER A 455 -9.35 -28.35 -13.55
N ARG A 456 -8.63 -29.47 -13.58
CA ARG A 456 -8.46 -30.27 -14.81
C ARG A 456 -9.81 -30.69 -15.41
N LYS A 457 -10.80 -31.02 -14.55
CA LYS A 457 -12.14 -31.43 -14.98
C LYS A 457 -12.87 -30.28 -15.65
N GLU A 458 -12.90 -29.09 -15.03
CA GLU A 458 -13.55 -27.87 -15.60
C GLU A 458 -12.91 -27.46 -16.93
N LEU A 459 -11.58 -27.55 -17.05
CA LEU A 459 -10.87 -27.31 -18.30
C LEU A 459 -11.29 -28.32 -19.39
N GLY A 460 -11.36 -29.60 -19.03
CA GLY A 460 -11.80 -30.65 -19.95
C GLY A 460 -13.23 -30.50 -20.41
N GLU A 461 -14.14 -30.08 -19.55
CA GLU A 461 -15.54 -29.82 -19.87
C GLU A 461 -15.68 -28.59 -20.77
N LYS A 462 -14.99 -27.49 -20.47
CA LYS A 462 -15.03 -26.23 -21.24
C LYS A 462 -14.54 -26.39 -22.69
N PHE A 463 -13.47 -27.17 -22.89
CA PHE A 463 -12.84 -27.33 -24.20
C PHE A 463 -13.14 -28.68 -24.87
N ARG A 464 -14.13 -29.42 -24.36
CA ARG A 464 -14.50 -30.77 -24.82
C ARG A 464 -14.77 -30.85 -26.32
N ASP A 465 -15.42 -29.82 -26.88
CA ASP A 465 -15.79 -29.80 -28.31
C ASP A 465 -14.60 -29.49 -29.23
N LYS A 466 -13.48 -29.04 -28.68
CA LYS A 466 -12.27 -28.67 -29.45
C LYS A 466 -11.16 -29.70 -29.29
N LEU A 467 -10.93 -30.23 -28.08
CA LEU A 467 -9.77 -31.06 -27.77
C LEU A 467 -10.10 -32.13 -26.71
N THR A 468 -9.39 -33.25 -26.76
CA THR A 468 -9.38 -34.19 -25.64
C THR A 468 -8.63 -33.58 -24.45
N ILE A 469 -9.04 -33.94 -23.23
CA ILE A 469 -8.41 -33.40 -22.03
C ILE A 469 -6.91 -33.73 -21.93
N ALA A 470 -6.50 -34.90 -22.40
CA ALA A 470 -5.09 -35.30 -22.41
C ALA A 470 -4.27 -34.39 -23.33
N TYR A 471 -4.77 -34.11 -24.53
CA TYR A 471 -4.13 -33.23 -25.49
C TYR A 471 -4.10 -31.76 -24.98
N LEU A 472 -5.22 -31.27 -24.44
CA LEU A 472 -5.30 -29.94 -23.85
C LEU A 472 -4.23 -29.75 -22.73
N MET A 473 -4.10 -30.72 -21.84
CA MET A 473 -3.12 -30.64 -20.75
C MET A 473 -1.68 -30.65 -21.26
N THR A 474 -1.35 -31.58 -22.18
CA THR A 474 0.04 -31.77 -22.63
C THR A 474 0.52 -30.74 -23.63
N GLN A 475 -0.36 -30.27 -24.53
CA GLN A 475 0.03 -29.34 -25.60
C GLN A 475 -0.22 -27.87 -25.27
N PHE A 476 -1.07 -27.57 -24.28
CA PHE A 476 -1.42 -26.20 -23.96
C PHE A 476 -1.17 -25.88 -22.48
N ILE A 477 -1.81 -26.57 -21.54
CA ILE A 477 -1.79 -26.17 -20.13
C ILE A 477 -0.38 -26.26 -19.53
N TYR A 478 0.30 -27.41 -19.64
CA TYR A 478 1.65 -27.56 -19.07
C TYR A 478 2.68 -26.64 -19.75
N PRO A 479 2.73 -26.50 -21.07
CA PRO A 479 3.59 -25.51 -21.72
C PRO A 479 3.29 -24.07 -21.33
N MET A 480 2.02 -23.73 -21.07
CA MET A 480 1.66 -22.40 -20.57
C MET A 480 2.09 -22.19 -19.11
N VAL A 481 2.13 -23.23 -18.30
CA VAL A 481 2.72 -23.19 -16.94
C VAL A 481 4.23 -23.02 -17.02
N GLU A 482 4.93 -23.78 -17.87
CA GLU A 482 6.38 -23.64 -18.09
C GLU A 482 6.76 -22.26 -18.62
N LYS A 483 5.91 -21.67 -19.46
CA LYS A 483 6.08 -20.31 -19.95
C LYS A 483 5.69 -19.22 -18.92
N GLY A 484 5.22 -19.59 -17.72
CA GLY A 484 4.81 -18.65 -16.69
C GLY A 484 3.52 -17.88 -17.02
N LEU A 485 2.68 -18.38 -17.91
CA LEU A 485 1.38 -17.79 -18.26
C LEU A 485 0.26 -18.28 -17.35
N LEU A 486 0.42 -19.51 -16.82
CA LEU A 486 -0.46 -20.12 -15.82
C LEU A 486 0.38 -20.57 -14.61
N LYS A 487 -0.23 -20.54 -13.43
CA LYS A 487 0.35 -21.11 -12.21
C LYS A 487 -0.49 -22.30 -11.72
N MET A 488 0.18 -23.25 -11.09
CA MET A 488 -0.42 -24.41 -10.45
C MET A 488 -0.62 -24.15 -8.95
N SER A 489 -1.78 -24.51 -8.39
CA SER A 489 -2.04 -24.41 -6.95
C SER A 489 -1.19 -25.41 -6.13
N ILE A 490 -0.80 -26.55 -6.71
CA ILE A 490 0.03 -27.58 -6.09
C ILE A 490 1.18 -27.96 -7.04
N PRO A 491 2.26 -27.14 -7.13
CA PRO A 491 3.34 -27.38 -8.10
C PRO A 491 4.04 -28.74 -7.96
N GLY A 492 4.22 -29.21 -6.72
CA GLY A 492 4.87 -30.48 -6.42
C GLY A 492 4.05 -31.74 -6.77
N LYS A 493 2.76 -31.58 -7.12
CA LYS A 493 1.86 -32.68 -7.49
C LYS A 493 1.00 -32.31 -8.70
N PRO A 494 1.55 -32.19 -9.92
CA PRO A 494 0.84 -31.72 -11.11
C PRO A 494 -0.40 -32.55 -11.47
N LYS A 495 -0.40 -33.83 -11.15
CA LYS A 495 -1.48 -34.79 -11.45
C LYS A 495 -2.51 -34.91 -10.31
N SER A 496 -2.41 -34.11 -9.24
CA SER A 496 -3.37 -34.14 -8.13
C SER A 496 -4.80 -33.86 -8.62
N LYS A 497 -5.78 -34.56 -8.05
CA LYS A 497 -7.21 -34.30 -8.32
C LYS A 497 -7.64 -32.90 -7.90
N ASN A 498 -6.95 -32.31 -6.91
CA ASN A 498 -7.21 -30.98 -6.37
C ASN A 498 -6.38 -29.87 -7.06
N GLN A 499 -5.59 -30.24 -8.09
CA GLN A 499 -4.82 -29.27 -8.86
C GLN A 499 -5.73 -28.25 -9.55
N ARG A 500 -5.42 -26.97 -9.40
CA ARG A 500 -6.06 -25.86 -10.12
C ARG A 500 -5.02 -25.06 -10.88
N PHE A 501 -5.46 -24.49 -11.97
CA PHE A 501 -4.66 -23.65 -12.86
C PHE A 501 -5.28 -22.25 -12.88
N THR A 502 -4.43 -21.24 -12.68
CA THR A 502 -4.86 -19.84 -12.62
C THR A 502 -3.91 -19.03 -13.50
N ARG A 503 -4.43 -18.04 -14.20
CA ARG A 503 -3.61 -17.06 -14.92
C ARG A 503 -2.67 -16.34 -13.93
N VAL A 504 -1.42 -16.12 -14.36
CA VAL A 504 -0.41 -15.38 -13.58
C VAL A 504 -0.64 -13.89 -13.69
#